data_ba7c3c8939e9687544fd5d8d722aa36f
#
_entry.id   ba7c3c8939e9687544fd5d8d722aa36f
#
_cell.length_a   1.000
_cell.length_b   1.000
_cell.length_c   1.000
_cell.angle_alpha   90.00
_cell.angle_beta   90.00
_cell.angle_gamma   90.00
#
_symmetry.space_group_name_H-M   'P 1'
#
loop_
_entity.id
_entity.type
_entity.pdbx_description
1 polymer ?
#
loop_
_entity_poly.entity_id
_entity_poly.type
_entity_poly.pdbx_seq_one_letter_code
_entity_poly.pdbx_strand_id
1 'polypeptide(L)'
;MADQQMIDRELLEQFERGTLPSECFGHREHVRVAFLYLTQYPVLEALQAFSKALQRFAAAHGKPQLYHETITWAYIFLIRERMTRSGKAQGWEEFARNNTDLLTWKNGVLSQYYREETLRSDQARSIFILPDRCARAYLGHEPGPSVSANSGKTSSTR
;
A
#
# COMPACT_ATOMS: atom_id res chain seq x y z
N MET A 1 15.68 4.48 22.90
CA MET A 1 14.19 4.35 22.83
C MET A 1 13.51 5.70 23.00
N ALA A 2 13.80 6.45 24.06
CA ALA A 2 13.20 7.80 24.26
C ALA A 2 13.55 8.79 23.14
N ASP A 3 14.80 8.77 22.64
CA ASP A 3 15.24 9.64 21.56
C ASP A 3 14.49 9.35 20.24
N GLN A 4 14.25 8.08 19.91
CA GLN A 4 13.51 7.70 18.71
C GLN A 4 12.06 8.14 18.76
N GLN A 5 11.39 7.99 19.91
CA GLN A 5 10.02 8.47 20.10
C GLN A 5 9.91 9.99 20.01
N MET A 6 10.92 10.71 20.48
CA MET A 6 10.97 12.17 20.35
C MET A 6 11.12 12.58 18.87
N ILE A 7 12.01 11.91 18.12
CA ILE A 7 12.21 12.15 16.69
C ILE A 7 10.94 11.83 15.89
N ASP A 8 10.24 10.74 16.22
CA ASP A 8 9.00 10.36 15.54
C ASP A 8 7.89 11.37 15.80
N ARG A 9 7.75 11.85 17.03
CA ARG A 9 6.76 12.86 17.40
C ARG A 9 7.04 14.20 16.71
N GLU A 10 8.29 14.64 16.71
CA GLU A 10 8.68 15.88 16.05
C GLU A 10 8.44 15.82 14.52
N LEU A 11 8.75 14.70 13.90
CA LEU A 11 8.48 14.47 12.47
C LEU A 11 6.97 14.59 12.16
N LEU A 12 6.11 13.97 12.98
CA LEU A 12 4.66 14.05 12.82
C LEU A 12 4.15 15.48 12.99
N GLU A 13 4.59 16.17 14.04
CA GLU A 13 4.15 17.54 14.32
C GLU A 13 4.54 18.50 13.18
N GLN A 14 5.77 18.42 12.67
CA GLN A 14 6.23 19.25 11.56
C GLN A 14 5.50 18.91 10.25
N PHE A 15 5.25 17.63 9.99
CA PHE A 15 4.48 17.18 8.84
C PHE A 15 3.03 17.69 8.89
N GLU A 16 2.35 17.54 10.01
CA GLU A 16 0.95 17.98 10.21
C GLU A 16 0.77 19.49 10.13
N ARG A 17 1.76 20.22 10.59
CA ARG A 17 1.78 21.71 10.49
C ARG A 17 2.21 22.21 9.11
N GLY A 18 2.72 21.32 8.22
CA GLY A 18 3.26 21.70 6.91
C GLY A 18 4.56 22.52 7.01
N THR A 19 5.27 22.42 8.14
CA THR A 19 6.54 23.13 8.38
C THR A 19 7.77 22.30 8.08
N LEU A 20 7.61 20.98 7.89
CA LEU A 20 8.70 20.10 7.46
C LEU A 20 9.18 20.52 6.07
N PRO A 21 10.49 20.79 5.86
CA PRO A 21 11.01 21.13 4.54
C PRO A 21 10.74 20.01 3.52
N SER A 22 10.35 20.36 2.30
CA SER A 22 10.01 19.38 1.25
C SER A 22 11.18 18.47 0.89
N GLU A 23 12.40 18.97 0.96
CA GLU A 23 13.64 18.22 0.75
C GLU A 23 13.92 17.18 1.84
N CYS A 24 13.35 17.36 3.03
CA CYS A 24 13.42 16.42 4.14
C CYS A 24 12.29 15.37 4.13
N PHE A 25 11.38 15.43 3.15
CA PHE A 25 10.23 14.54 3.06
C PHE A 25 10.29 13.69 1.79
N GLY A 26 11.26 12.77 1.77
CA GLY A 26 11.40 11.78 0.70
C GLY A 26 10.47 10.57 0.87
N HIS A 27 10.65 9.58 0.02
CA HIS A 27 9.80 8.37 0.03
C HIS A 27 9.89 7.59 1.36
N ARG A 28 11.09 7.50 1.94
CA ARG A 28 11.30 6.85 3.25
C ARG A 28 10.48 7.53 4.35
N GLU A 29 10.47 8.86 4.37
CA GLU A 29 9.73 9.65 5.35
C GLU A 29 8.21 9.52 5.14
N HIS A 30 7.74 9.43 3.90
CA HIS A 30 6.33 9.10 3.60
C HIS A 30 5.92 7.77 4.24
N VAL A 31 6.71 6.72 4.03
CA VAL A 31 6.44 5.40 4.60
C VAL A 31 6.51 5.44 6.13
N ARG A 32 7.48 6.18 6.70
CA ARG A 32 7.62 6.34 8.15
C ARG A 32 6.41 7.05 8.77
N VAL A 33 5.99 8.15 8.19
CA VAL A 33 4.82 8.90 8.69
C VAL A 33 3.56 8.04 8.58
N ALA A 34 3.34 7.33 7.47
CA ALA A 34 2.23 6.40 7.32
C ALA A 34 2.26 5.27 8.36
N PHE A 35 3.44 4.70 8.62
CA PHE A 35 3.64 3.72 9.69
C PHE A 35 3.26 4.30 11.07
N LEU A 36 3.68 5.52 11.38
CA LEU A 36 3.36 6.18 12.66
C LEU A 36 1.86 6.44 12.82
N TYR A 37 1.15 6.85 11.77
CA TYR A 37 -0.31 6.95 11.80
C TYR A 37 -0.97 5.60 12.11
N LEU A 38 -0.47 4.53 11.50
CA LEU A 38 -0.98 3.16 11.71
C LEU A 38 -0.66 2.58 13.09
N THR A 39 0.30 3.12 13.82
CA THR A 39 0.54 2.78 15.23
C THR A 39 -0.44 3.48 16.18
N GLN A 40 -1.01 4.61 15.76
CA GLN A 40 -1.88 5.45 16.59
C GLN A 40 -3.37 5.22 16.33
N TYR A 41 -3.73 4.84 15.10
CA TYR A 41 -5.12 4.76 14.64
C TYR A 41 -5.44 3.42 14.00
N PRO A 42 -6.70 2.96 14.07
CA PRO A 42 -7.21 1.92 13.20
C PRO A 42 -7.01 2.27 11.72
N VAL A 43 -6.92 1.27 10.86
CA VAL A 43 -6.48 1.46 9.46
C VAL A 43 -7.30 2.50 8.68
N LEU A 44 -8.61 2.53 8.83
CA LEU A 44 -9.46 3.50 8.10
C LEU A 44 -9.30 4.92 8.64
N GLU A 45 -9.15 5.08 9.94
CA GLU A 45 -8.87 6.37 10.57
C GLU A 45 -7.48 6.87 10.18
N ALA A 46 -6.47 5.99 10.22
CA ALA A 46 -5.11 6.29 9.76
C ALA A 46 -5.10 6.72 8.29
N LEU A 47 -5.81 6.00 7.43
CA LEU A 47 -5.94 6.34 6.01
C LEU A 47 -6.52 7.73 5.80
N GLN A 48 -7.63 8.03 6.48
CA GLN A 48 -8.30 9.32 6.36
C GLN A 48 -7.43 10.47 6.89
N ALA A 49 -6.85 10.29 8.07
CA ALA A 49 -6.03 11.32 8.71
C ALA A 49 -4.74 11.59 7.92
N PHE A 50 -4.04 10.53 7.50
CA PHE A 50 -2.81 10.63 6.70
C PHE A 50 -3.07 11.25 5.32
N SER A 51 -4.12 10.82 4.61
CA SER A 51 -4.47 11.39 3.30
C SER A 51 -4.73 12.89 3.38
N LYS A 52 -5.50 13.34 4.38
CA LYS A 52 -5.77 14.76 4.61
C LYS A 52 -4.50 15.55 4.95
N ALA A 53 -3.65 14.99 5.82
CA ALA A 53 -2.39 15.63 6.20
C ALA A 53 -1.44 15.74 5.01
N LEU A 54 -1.34 14.70 4.18
CA LEU A 54 -0.49 14.68 2.98
C LEU A 54 -0.98 15.69 1.93
N GLN A 55 -2.30 15.81 1.74
CA GLN A 55 -2.87 16.84 0.84
C GLN A 55 -2.55 18.26 1.33
N ARG A 56 -2.70 18.52 2.65
CA ARG A 56 -2.34 19.82 3.25
C ARG A 56 -0.85 20.11 3.09
N PHE A 57 0.00 19.11 3.35
CA PHE A 57 1.44 19.23 3.18
C PHE A 57 1.82 19.57 1.75
N ALA A 58 1.27 18.86 0.76
CA ALA A 58 1.50 19.15 -0.66
C ALA A 58 1.04 20.55 -1.04
N ALA A 59 -0.13 20.98 -0.57
CA ALA A 59 -0.65 22.33 -0.82
C ALA A 59 0.21 23.41 -0.15
N ALA A 60 0.67 23.22 1.09
CA ALA A 60 1.55 24.16 1.79
C ALA A 60 2.89 24.39 1.04
N HIS A 61 3.36 23.39 0.28
CA HIS A 61 4.56 23.49 -0.54
C HIS A 61 4.27 23.88 -2.01
N GLY A 62 3.05 24.33 -2.32
CA GLY A 62 2.66 24.75 -3.66
C GLY A 62 2.60 23.62 -4.70
N LYS A 63 2.47 22.39 -4.27
CA LYS A 63 2.50 21.18 -5.12
C LYS A 63 1.29 20.26 -4.88
N PRO A 64 0.04 20.76 -4.84
CA PRO A 64 -1.14 19.94 -4.55
C PRO A 64 -1.33 18.77 -5.53
N GLN A 65 -0.83 18.93 -6.78
CA GLN A 65 -0.87 17.93 -7.84
C GLN A 65 0.01 16.69 -7.56
N LEU A 66 0.90 16.74 -6.57
CA LEU A 66 1.74 15.59 -6.20
C LEU A 66 1.00 14.56 -5.37
N TYR A 67 -0.13 14.93 -4.74
CA TYR A 67 -0.96 13.94 -4.05
C TYR A 67 -1.51 12.91 -5.05
N HIS A 68 -1.54 11.66 -4.62
CA HIS A 68 -1.96 10.54 -5.46
C HIS A 68 -2.78 9.53 -4.65
N GLU A 69 -4.09 9.48 -4.90
CA GLU A 69 -5.03 8.66 -4.12
C GLU A 69 -4.63 7.17 -4.09
N THR A 70 -4.51 6.55 -5.27
CA THR A 70 -4.19 5.11 -5.36
C THR A 70 -2.87 4.75 -4.68
N ILE A 71 -1.80 5.53 -4.90
CA ILE A 71 -0.49 5.26 -4.29
C ILE A 71 -0.57 5.40 -2.77
N THR A 72 -1.21 6.46 -2.27
CA THR A 72 -1.37 6.72 -0.84
C THR A 72 -2.10 5.57 -0.15
N TRP A 73 -3.23 5.15 -0.69
CA TRP A 73 -4.03 4.08 -0.11
C TRP A 73 -3.33 2.72 -0.17
N ALA A 74 -2.72 2.41 -1.32
CA ALA A 74 -1.99 1.16 -1.50
C ALA A 74 -0.85 1.02 -0.48
N TYR A 75 -0.08 2.08 -0.23
CA TYR A 75 0.97 2.05 0.80
C TYR A 75 0.42 1.89 2.21
N ILE A 76 -0.67 2.57 2.58
CA ILE A 76 -1.31 2.40 3.90
C ILE A 76 -1.70 0.93 4.12
N PHE A 77 -2.34 0.29 3.15
CA PHE A 77 -2.75 -1.12 3.27
C PHE A 77 -1.55 -2.08 3.29
N LEU A 78 -0.54 -1.85 2.45
CA LEU A 78 0.69 -2.66 2.46
C LEU A 78 1.45 -2.54 3.78
N ILE A 79 1.62 -1.33 4.29
CA ILE A 79 2.29 -1.10 5.58
C ILE A 79 1.51 -1.82 6.69
N ARG A 80 0.19 -1.66 6.73
CA ARG A 80 -0.66 -2.32 7.73
C ARG A 80 -0.54 -3.84 7.66
N GLU A 81 -0.58 -4.42 6.47
CA GLU A 81 -0.39 -5.86 6.28
C GLU A 81 0.97 -6.33 6.83
N ARG A 82 2.04 -5.60 6.51
CA ARG A 82 3.39 -5.95 6.99
C ARG A 82 3.52 -5.80 8.51
N MET A 83 2.89 -4.81 9.12
CA MET A 83 2.84 -4.65 10.57
C MET A 83 2.17 -5.85 11.25
N THR A 84 1.12 -6.41 10.65
CA THR A 84 0.41 -7.57 11.22
C THR A 84 1.15 -8.89 11.05
N ARG A 85 1.94 -9.05 10.00
CA ARG A 85 2.70 -10.29 9.74
C ARG A 85 3.72 -10.62 10.82
N SER A 86 4.28 -9.62 11.47
CA SER A 86 5.29 -9.83 12.52
C SER A 86 4.72 -10.39 13.83
N GLY A 87 3.41 -10.26 14.04
CA GLY A 87 2.73 -10.70 15.27
C GLY A 87 3.16 -9.96 16.54
N LYS A 88 4.05 -8.98 16.44
CA LYS A 88 4.60 -8.18 17.54
C LYS A 88 4.57 -6.71 17.17
N ALA A 89 4.38 -5.86 18.19
CA ALA A 89 4.59 -4.42 18.01
C ALA A 89 6.08 -4.16 17.72
N GLN A 90 6.38 -3.54 16.58
CA GLN A 90 7.73 -3.17 16.17
C GLN A 90 7.87 -1.65 16.20
N GLY A 91 9.08 -1.18 16.53
CA GLY A 91 9.47 0.20 16.26
C GLY A 91 9.77 0.42 14.77
N TRP A 92 9.81 1.70 14.37
CA TRP A 92 10.09 2.08 12.99
C TRP A 92 11.37 1.46 12.42
N GLU A 93 12.48 1.48 13.17
CA GLU A 93 13.77 0.99 12.65
C GLU A 93 13.78 -0.52 12.39
N GLU A 94 13.09 -1.30 13.21
CA GLU A 94 12.92 -2.72 12.99
C GLU A 94 12.01 -2.99 11.79
N PHE A 95 10.89 -2.25 11.70
CA PHE A 95 9.98 -2.34 10.57
C PHE A 95 10.69 -2.00 9.25
N ALA A 96 11.45 -0.92 9.21
CA ALA A 96 12.17 -0.47 8.03
C ALA A 96 13.22 -1.49 7.55
N ARG A 97 13.96 -2.11 8.48
CA ARG A 97 14.92 -3.17 8.14
C ARG A 97 14.28 -4.40 7.53
N ASN A 98 13.12 -4.77 8.03
CA ASN A 98 12.42 -5.97 7.59
C ASN A 98 11.59 -5.78 6.32
N ASN A 99 11.41 -4.52 5.86
CA ASN A 99 10.54 -4.16 4.74
C ASN A 99 11.22 -3.16 3.80
N THR A 100 12.44 -3.44 3.37
CA THR A 100 13.24 -2.56 2.49
C THR A 100 12.59 -2.31 1.13
N ASP A 101 11.76 -3.25 0.65
CA ASP A 101 11.00 -3.12 -0.58
C ASP A 101 9.96 -1.99 -0.52
N LEU A 102 9.37 -1.72 0.65
CA LEU A 102 8.48 -0.59 0.88
C LEU A 102 9.22 0.77 0.81
N LEU A 103 10.52 0.79 1.09
CA LEU A 103 11.33 2.00 1.12
C LEU A 103 11.95 2.35 -0.23
N THR A 104 11.79 1.49 -1.23
CA THR A 104 12.32 1.67 -2.58
C THR A 104 11.23 2.24 -3.48
N TRP A 105 11.43 3.49 -3.95
CA TRP A 105 10.46 4.13 -4.84
C TRP A 105 10.56 3.63 -6.28
N LYS A 106 11.76 3.65 -6.86
CA LYS A 106 11.99 3.24 -8.24
C LYS A 106 11.92 1.72 -8.35
N ASN A 107 11.03 1.21 -9.19
CA ASN A 107 10.71 -0.21 -9.30
C ASN A 107 10.30 -0.82 -7.94
N GLY A 108 9.63 -0.01 -7.11
CA GLY A 108 9.22 -0.39 -5.76
C GLY A 108 8.09 -1.42 -5.75
N VAL A 109 7.62 -1.73 -4.54
CA VAL A 109 6.62 -2.78 -4.27
C VAL A 109 5.34 -2.64 -5.12
N LEU A 110 4.90 -1.41 -5.43
CA LEU A 110 3.68 -1.19 -6.21
C LEU A 110 3.76 -1.73 -7.65
N SER A 111 4.96 -1.87 -8.21
CA SER A 111 5.13 -2.48 -9.54
C SER A 111 4.68 -3.93 -9.61
N GLN A 112 4.54 -4.61 -8.47
CA GLN A 112 4.00 -5.97 -8.37
C GLN A 112 2.47 -6.01 -8.49
N TYR A 113 1.81 -4.90 -8.15
CA TYR A 113 0.34 -4.79 -8.06
C TYR A 113 -0.27 -3.99 -9.20
N TYR A 114 0.45 -3.01 -9.73
CA TYR A 114 -0.06 -2.07 -10.72
C TYR A 114 0.85 -2.00 -11.95
N ARG A 115 0.24 -1.78 -13.11
CA ARG A 115 0.95 -1.36 -14.31
C ARG A 115 1.37 0.10 -14.17
N GLU A 116 2.47 0.44 -14.82
CA GLU A 116 3.00 1.81 -14.76
C GLU A 116 2.01 2.82 -15.37
N GLU A 117 1.36 2.44 -16.48
CA GLU A 117 0.35 3.28 -17.13
C GLU A 117 -0.81 3.59 -16.21
N THR A 118 -1.25 2.62 -15.42
CA THR A 118 -2.33 2.79 -14.44
C THR A 118 -1.93 3.79 -13.36
N LEU A 119 -0.75 3.64 -12.76
CA LEU A 119 -0.27 4.57 -11.75
C LEU A 119 0.01 5.98 -12.29
N ARG A 120 0.26 6.13 -13.60
CA ARG A 120 0.45 7.45 -14.23
C ARG A 120 -0.85 8.13 -14.63
N SER A 121 -1.97 7.42 -14.59
CA SER A 121 -3.25 7.97 -15.03
C SER A 121 -3.81 9.02 -14.06
N ASP A 122 -4.51 10.02 -14.60
CA ASP A 122 -5.24 11.01 -13.80
C ASP A 122 -6.35 10.36 -12.96
N GLN A 123 -6.92 9.26 -13.46
CA GLN A 123 -7.92 8.50 -12.74
C GLN A 123 -7.32 7.90 -11.47
N ALA A 124 -6.18 7.21 -11.53
CA ALA A 124 -5.52 6.64 -10.36
C ALA A 124 -5.04 7.71 -9.37
N ARG A 125 -4.75 8.91 -9.87
CA ARG A 125 -4.40 10.06 -9.02
C ARG A 125 -5.59 10.56 -8.24
N SER A 126 -6.78 10.55 -8.83
CA SER A 126 -8.00 11.17 -8.29
C SER A 126 -8.85 10.22 -7.46
N ILE A 127 -8.80 8.91 -7.74
CA ILE A 127 -9.55 7.87 -7.03
C ILE A 127 -8.66 6.66 -6.74
N PHE A 128 -9.07 5.86 -5.77
CA PHE A 128 -8.41 4.57 -5.54
C PHE A 128 -8.81 3.56 -6.61
N ILE A 129 -7.82 3.02 -7.32
CA ILE A 129 -7.99 1.94 -8.30
C ILE A 129 -7.47 0.66 -7.70
N LEU A 130 -8.23 -0.44 -7.83
CA LEU A 130 -7.78 -1.77 -7.43
C LEU A 130 -6.57 -2.21 -8.26
N PRO A 131 -5.70 -3.07 -7.71
CA PRO A 131 -4.58 -3.64 -8.44
C PRO A 131 -5.00 -4.28 -9.77
N ASP A 132 -4.29 -3.97 -10.84
CA ASP A 132 -4.56 -4.45 -12.20
C ASP A 132 -3.52 -5.45 -12.73
N ARG A 133 -2.50 -5.74 -11.94
CA ARG A 133 -1.63 -6.90 -12.16
C ARG A 133 -2.19 -8.06 -11.36
N CYS A 134 -2.79 -9.03 -12.07
CA CYS A 134 -3.14 -10.31 -11.45
C CYS A 134 -1.85 -10.99 -11.00
N ALA A 135 -1.70 -11.20 -9.70
CA ALA A 135 -0.75 -12.18 -9.21
C ALA A 135 -1.18 -13.54 -9.80
N ARG A 136 -0.37 -14.11 -10.66
CA ARG A 136 -0.59 -15.42 -11.32
C ARG A 136 -0.81 -16.59 -10.34
N ALA A 137 -0.75 -16.33 -9.04
CA ALA A 137 -0.88 -17.32 -7.97
C ALA A 137 -2.29 -17.88 -7.76
N TYR A 138 -3.34 -17.30 -8.35
CA TYR A 138 -4.70 -17.81 -8.21
C TYR A 138 -5.21 -18.61 -9.42
N LEU A 139 -4.45 -18.78 -10.48
CA LEU A 139 -4.83 -19.59 -11.66
C LEU A 139 -4.22 -21.00 -11.65
N GLY A 140 -3.79 -21.51 -10.51
CA GLY A 140 -3.33 -22.89 -10.33
C GLY A 140 -4.44 -23.91 -10.12
N HIS A 141 -5.69 -23.58 -10.44
CA HIS A 141 -6.75 -24.58 -10.53
C HIS A 141 -7.03 -24.87 -12.00
N GLU A 142 -6.26 -25.79 -12.58
CA GLU A 142 -6.64 -26.43 -13.83
C GLU A 142 -8.04 -27.08 -13.63
N PRO A 143 -9.00 -26.82 -14.49
CA PRO A 143 -10.25 -27.59 -14.44
C PRO A 143 -9.87 -29.05 -14.71
N GLY A 144 -10.13 -29.91 -13.73
CA GLY A 144 -9.93 -31.34 -13.84
C GLY A 144 -10.62 -31.89 -15.10
N PRO A 145 -10.10 -33.03 -15.66
CA PRO A 145 -10.59 -33.56 -16.92
C PRO A 145 -12.10 -33.81 -16.84
N SER A 146 -12.83 -33.27 -17.81
CA SER A 146 -14.26 -33.48 -17.98
C SER A 146 -14.53 -34.98 -18.08
N VAL A 147 -15.30 -35.50 -17.11
CA VAL A 147 -15.79 -36.87 -17.15
C VAL A 147 -16.70 -37.01 -18.37
N SER A 148 -16.19 -37.67 -19.40
CA SER A 148 -16.94 -38.05 -20.59
C SER A 148 -18.08 -38.97 -20.19
N ALA A 149 -19.32 -38.53 -20.38
CA ALA A 149 -20.49 -39.35 -20.18
C ALA A 149 -20.52 -40.45 -21.26
N ASN A 150 -20.22 -41.66 -20.80
CA ASN A 150 -20.32 -42.86 -21.63
C ASN A 150 -21.85 -43.21 -21.82
N SER A 151 -22.33 -42.90 -23.02
CA SER A 151 -23.68 -43.30 -23.43
C SER A 151 -23.72 -44.81 -23.71
N GLY A 152 -24.11 -45.58 -22.69
CA GLY A 152 -24.40 -47.00 -22.87
C GLY A 152 -25.59 -47.20 -23.79
N LYS A 153 -25.33 -47.74 -24.98
CA LYS A 153 -26.34 -48.30 -25.90
C LYS A 153 -26.90 -49.59 -25.28
N THR A 154 -28.17 -49.56 -24.89
CA THR A 154 -28.92 -50.75 -24.63
C THR A 154 -29.48 -51.28 -25.96
N SER A 155 -28.93 -52.34 -26.46
CA SER A 155 -29.55 -53.16 -27.54
C SER A 155 -30.67 -53.99 -26.94
N SER A 156 -31.87 -53.75 -27.39
CA SER A 156 -33.01 -54.64 -27.15
C SER A 156 -33.01 -55.71 -28.23
N THR A 157 -33.09 -56.97 -27.83
CA THR A 157 -33.46 -58.05 -28.71
C THR A 157 -34.33 -59.06 -27.94
N ARG A 158 -35.58 -59.12 -28.42
CA ARG A 158 -36.64 -60.13 -28.18
C ARG A 158 -37.35 -60.14 -26.84
#